data_7233ac32e5676b674d420c90780cd2a8
#
_entry.id   7233ac32e5676b674d420c90780cd2a8
#
_cell.length_a   1.000
_cell.length_b   1.000
_cell.length_c   1.000
_cell.angle_alpha   90.00
_cell.angle_beta   90.00
_cell.angle_gamma   90.00
#
_symmetry.space_group_name_H-M   'P 1'
#
loop_
_entity.id
_entity.type
_entity.pdbx_description
1 polymer ?
#
loop_
_entity_poly.entity_id
_entity_poly.type
_entity_poly.pdbx_seq_one_letter_code
_entity_poly.pdbx_strand_id
1 'polypeptide(L)'
;MAISDALYVVEDWISEHYFTSDDASKTFTARTKALMQEWRSTGEDDPDWRSPRERFTSARTGLVSRLLELQADAAALPQTAHPDQRREVLGERSVAFADELRTILGYTVDTGDEAAPGRWDVTTTGPLRRFATRGVDEAPLAMLDALAADDVQDVLAKQAGHLPADVILAEGTEDEQCLTTVPQVLSALAISKDAPEFLIVLAGRFAVLTSSQLWPQGRYLVADLQTIAERNDLKRGGEVERMLAALSADSLAPDANSQIWWTGTVQESIDNAVGVSEDLRDGVRESIEIIANEVIRRREAKGLDPLPQDQAQPLALQSLRYLYRILFLLYAEASPELGVLPTGAPEYQAGYSVDRLRDLTQREVPLDAAHGTYLYSSLQILFDLINRGH
;
A
#
# COMPACT_ATOMS: atom_id res chain seq x y z
N MET A 1 -2.06 -3.92 -14.42
CA MET A 1 -2.28 -2.44 -14.37
C MET A 1 -1.04 -1.82 -13.75
N ALA A 2 -0.58 -0.66 -14.18
CA ALA A 2 0.56 -0.01 -13.53
C ALA A 2 0.16 0.32 -12.08
N ILE A 3 1.02 -0.02 -11.14
CA ILE A 3 0.89 0.40 -9.74
C ILE A 3 0.77 1.93 -9.75
N SER A 4 -0.24 2.49 -9.07
CA SER A 4 -0.38 3.94 -8.99
C SER A 4 0.79 4.50 -8.17
N ASP A 5 1.55 5.40 -8.74
CA ASP A 5 2.60 6.15 -8.04
C ASP A 5 2.03 7.27 -7.17
N ALA A 6 0.73 7.52 -7.27
CA ALA A 6 0.03 8.57 -6.51
C ALA A 6 -0.67 8.05 -5.24
N LEU A 7 -0.93 6.75 -5.14
CA LEU A 7 -1.48 6.09 -3.95
C LEU A 7 -0.77 4.76 -3.77
N TYR A 8 0.07 4.67 -2.74
CA TYR A 8 0.92 3.51 -2.51
C TYR A 8 1.09 3.17 -1.04
N VAL A 9 1.43 1.92 -0.77
CA VAL A 9 1.71 1.40 0.57
C VAL A 9 3.22 1.30 0.78
N VAL A 10 3.66 1.50 2.02
CA VAL A 10 5.07 1.39 2.42
C VAL A 10 5.19 0.27 3.45
N GLU A 11 6.22 -0.58 3.28
CA GLU A 11 6.55 -1.71 4.16
C GLU A 11 5.34 -2.63 4.42
N ASP A 12 4.55 -2.92 3.37
CA ASP A 12 3.40 -3.82 3.45
C ASP A 12 2.40 -3.46 4.57
N TRP A 13 2.02 -2.19 4.69
CA TRP A 13 0.95 -1.78 5.61
C TRP A 13 -0.34 -2.59 5.39
N ILE A 14 -0.66 -2.82 4.13
CA ILE A 14 -1.50 -3.92 3.64
C ILE A 14 -0.74 -4.62 2.51
N SER A 15 -1.00 -5.90 2.28
CA SER A 15 -0.33 -6.68 1.23
C SER A 15 -0.42 -5.95 -0.13
N GLU A 16 0.71 -5.79 -0.81
CA GLU A 16 0.76 -5.12 -2.11
C GLU A 16 -0.16 -5.80 -3.13
N HIS A 17 -0.19 -7.13 -3.15
CA HIS A 17 -1.09 -7.89 -4.00
C HIS A 17 -2.56 -7.57 -3.71
N TYR A 18 -2.96 -7.54 -2.43
CA TYR A 18 -4.31 -7.18 -2.02
C TYR A 18 -4.66 -5.74 -2.44
N PHE A 19 -3.70 -4.82 -2.32
CA PHE A 19 -3.88 -3.41 -2.65
C PHE A 19 -3.97 -3.17 -4.15
N THR A 20 -3.17 -3.87 -4.98
CA THR A 20 -3.05 -3.60 -6.43
C THR A 20 -3.92 -4.47 -7.31
N SER A 21 -4.36 -5.64 -6.82
CA SER A 21 -5.16 -6.58 -7.60
C SER A 21 -6.56 -6.03 -7.92
N ASP A 22 -6.98 -6.27 -9.17
CA ASP A 22 -8.35 -5.99 -9.64
C ASP A 22 -9.26 -7.22 -9.53
N ASP A 23 -8.77 -8.35 -9.04
CA ASP A 23 -9.51 -9.59 -8.93
C ASP A 23 -10.73 -9.50 -8.01
N ALA A 24 -11.76 -10.26 -8.35
CA ALA A 24 -13.14 -9.84 -8.24
C ALA A 24 -13.74 -9.87 -6.82
N SER A 25 -13.13 -10.43 -5.77
CA SER A 25 -13.94 -10.64 -4.56
C SER A 25 -13.32 -10.26 -3.22
N LYS A 26 -12.00 -10.20 -3.09
CA LYS A 26 -11.35 -9.88 -1.81
C LYS A 26 -10.09 -9.04 -2.06
N THR A 27 -10.28 -7.80 -2.48
CA THR A 27 -9.20 -6.86 -2.75
C THR A 27 -9.59 -5.47 -2.27
N PHE A 28 -8.60 -4.60 -2.09
CA PHE A 28 -8.83 -3.20 -1.76
C PHE A 28 -9.76 -2.52 -2.79
N THR A 29 -9.57 -2.84 -4.08
CA THR A 29 -10.44 -2.34 -5.16
C THR A 29 -11.89 -2.82 -5.01
N ALA A 30 -12.11 -4.07 -4.62
CA ALA A 30 -13.46 -4.60 -4.39
C ALA A 30 -14.15 -3.89 -3.21
N ARG A 31 -13.43 -3.69 -2.09
CA ARG A 31 -13.93 -2.93 -0.95
C ARG A 31 -14.21 -1.49 -1.27
N THR A 32 -13.32 -0.83 -2.03
CA THR A 32 -13.57 0.53 -2.56
C THR A 32 -14.86 0.60 -3.34
N LYS A 33 -15.08 -0.34 -4.26
CA LYS A 33 -16.31 -0.39 -5.07
C LYS A 33 -17.58 -0.60 -4.22
N ALA A 34 -17.48 -1.39 -3.14
CA ALA A 34 -18.58 -1.60 -2.20
C ALA A 34 -18.91 -0.31 -1.44
N LEU A 35 -17.92 0.40 -0.92
CA LEU A 35 -18.10 1.68 -0.23
C LEU A 35 -18.69 2.75 -1.18
N MET A 36 -18.25 2.81 -2.44
CA MET A 36 -18.84 3.71 -3.43
C MET A 36 -20.29 3.39 -3.71
N GLN A 37 -20.69 2.13 -3.64
CA GLN A 37 -22.09 1.72 -3.79
C GLN A 37 -22.92 2.14 -2.57
N GLU A 38 -22.38 2.01 -1.37
CA GLU A 38 -22.99 2.48 -0.12
C GLU A 38 -23.23 3.99 -0.17
N TRP A 39 -22.24 4.79 -0.55
CA TRP A 39 -22.41 6.24 -0.73
C TRP A 39 -23.49 6.60 -1.74
N ARG A 40 -23.64 5.81 -2.79
CA ARG A 40 -24.68 6.02 -3.80
C ARG A 40 -26.07 5.77 -3.20
N SER A 41 -26.23 4.66 -2.47
CA SER A 41 -27.47 4.35 -1.78
C SER A 41 -27.84 5.42 -0.75
N THR A 42 -26.87 5.89 0.05
CA THR A 42 -27.09 6.98 1.01
C THR A 42 -27.58 8.28 0.34
N GLY A 43 -26.99 8.64 -0.81
CA GLY A 43 -27.44 9.82 -1.57
C GLY A 43 -28.80 9.65 -2.25
N GLU A 44 -29.24 8.42 -2.54
CA GLU A 44 -30.59 8.12 -3.00
C GLU A 44 -31.62 8.27 -1.89
N ASP A 45 -31.25 7.89 -0.65
CA ASP A 45 -32.10 7.97 0.54
C ASP A 45 -32.15 9.40 1.12
N ASP A 46 -31.08 10.16 1.03
CA ASP A 46 -30.96 11.55 1.50
C ASP A 46 -30.40 12.46 0.38
N PRO A 47 -31.27 13.15 -0.37
CA PRO A 47 -30.88 14.01 -1.48
C PRO A 47 -30.03 15.23 -1.08
N ASP A 48 -30.05 15.62 0.19
CA ASP A 48 -29.24 16.72 0.72
C ASP A 48 -27.84 16.28 1.12
N TRP A 49 -27.63 14.99 1.33
CA TRP A 49 -26.32 14.42 1.61
C TRP A 49 -25.44 14.40 0.33
N ARG A 50 -24.19 14.79 0.50
CA ARG A 50 -23.18 14.77 -0.57
C ARG A 50 -22.08 13.80 -0.21
N SER A 51 -21.83 12.86 -1.11
CA SER A 51 -20.73 11.89 -0.97
C SER A 51 -19.36 12.58 -0.98
N PRO A 52 -18.34 11.99 -0.36
CA PRO A 52 -16.95 12.47 -0.48
C PRO A 52 -16.52 12.64 -1.96
N ARG A 53 -17.00 11.76 -2.86
CA ARG A 53 -16.73 11.85 -4.29
C ARG A 53 -17.34 13.09 -4.93
N GLU A 54 -18.57 13.43 -4.61
CA GLU A 54 -19.24 14.65 -5.14
C GLU A 54 -18.58 15.91 -4.60
N ARG A 55 -18.26 15.94 -3.30
CA ARG A 55 -17.53 17.05 -2.67
C ARG A 55 -16.16 17.25 -3.31
N PHE A 56 -15.38 16.17 -3.47
CA PHE A 56 -14.08 16.22 -4.14
C PHE A 56 -14.20 16.73 -5.57
N THR A 57 -15.13 16.18 -6.36
CA THR A 57 -15.32 16.60 -7.75
C THR A 57 -15.66 18.08 -7.88
N SER A 58 -16.50 18.60 -6.97
CA SER A 58 -16.88 20.00 -6.94
C SER A 58 -15.73 20.92 -6.53
N ALA A 59 -14.91 20.50 -5.56
CA ALA A 59 -13.80 21.28 -5.02
C ALA A 59 -12.50 21.14 -5.83
N ARG A 60 -12.37 20.13 -6.69
CA ARG A 60 -11.11 19.72 -7.34
C ARG A 60 -10.29 20.86 -7.94
N THR A 61 -10.92 21.73 -8.71
CA THR A 61 -10.21 22.85 -9.38
C THR A 61 -9.59 23.81 -8.37
N GLY A 62 -10.30 24.13 -7.30
CA GLY A 62 -9.79 24.95 -6.21
C GLY A 62 -8.67 24.26 -5.44
N LEU A 63 -8.81 22.94 -5.17
CA LEU A 63 -7.78 22.14 -4.53
C LEU A 63 -6.46 22.15 -5.31
N VAL A 64 -6.51 21.89 -6.61
CA VAL A 64 -5.31 21.89 -7.48
C VAL A 64 -4.64 23.28 -7.45
N SER A 65 -5.42 24.36 -7.56
CA SER A 65 -4.87 25.72 -7.50
C SER A 65 -4.12 25.98 -6.19
N ARG A 66 -4.73 25.62 -5.05
CA ARG A 66 -4.11 25.83 -3.73
C ARG A 66 -2.89 24.95 -3.52
N LEU A 67 -2.91 23.70 -4.00
CA LEU A 67 -1.74 22.82 -3.95
C LEU A 67 -0.58 23.38 -4.73
N LEU A 68 -0.81 23.93 -5.94
CA LEU A 68 0.22 24.58 -6.73
C LEU A 68 0.78 25.85 -6.04
N GLU A 69 -0.07 26.65 -5.38
CA GLU A 69 0.37 27.81 -4.60
C GLU A 69 1.23 27.37 -3.41
N LEU A 70 0.80 26.36 -2.63
CA LEU A 70 1.56 25.81 -1.51
C LEU A 70 2.91 25.25 -1.96
N GLN A 71 2.93 24.54 -3.08
CA GLN A 71 4.17 24.00 -3.65
C GLN A 71 5.12 25.14 -4.08
N ALA A 72 4.60 26.17 -4.72
CA ALA A 72 5.41 27.33 -5.11
C ALA A 72 6.01 28.03 -3.88
N ASP A 73 5.23 28.22 -2.82
CA ASP A 73 5.70 28.82 -1.57
C ASP A 73 6.75 27.92 -0.88
N ALA A 74 6.53 26.60 -0.84
CA ALA A 74 7.49 25.65 -0.29
C ALA A 74 8.81 25.64 -1.08
N ALA A 75 8.74 25.63 -2.41
CA ALA A 75 9.90 25.65 -3.29
C ALA A 75 10.68 26.98 -3.23
N ALA A 76 10.04 28.06 -2.88
CA ALA A 76 10.70 29.36 -2.69
C ALA A 76 11.56 29.43 -1.40
N LEU A 77 11.32 28.51 -0.45
CA LEU A 77 12.08 28.44 0.79
C LEU A 77 13.38 27.66 0.60
N PRO A 78 14.52 28.17 1.16
CA PRO A 78 15.75 27.38 1.17
C PRO A 78 15.56 26.05 1.91
N GLN A 79 16.22 24.98 1.46
CA GLN A 79 16.18 23.69 2.17
C GLN A 79 16.67 23.83 3.63
N THR A 80 17.56 24.79 3.89
CA THR A 80 18.08 25.12 5.22
C THR A 80 17.24 26.12 5.99
N ALA A 81 16.02 26.46 5.50
CA ALA A 81 15.15 27.42 6.17
C ALA A 81 14.82 26.97 7.61
N HIS A 82 14.92 27.93 8.55
CA HIS A 82 14.59 27.65 9.95
C HIS A 82 13.11 27.26 10.09
N PRO A 83 12.73 26.38 11.03
CA PRO A 83 11.35 25.97 11.25
C PRO A 83 10.37 27.15 11.40
N ASP A 84 10.75 28.20 12.11
CA ASP A 84 9.90 29.40 12.29
C ASP A 84 9.62 30.14 10.98
N GLN A 85 10.62 30.21 10.09
CA GLN A 85 10.44 30.80 8.76
C GLN A 85 9.49 29.96 7.91
N ARG A 86 9.57 28.63 8.00
CA ARG A 86 8.63 27.71 7.34
C ARG A 86 7.21 27.89 7.87
N ARG A 87 7.07 28.02 9.19
CA ARG A 87 5.77 28.27 9.85
C ARG A 87 5.16 29.60 9.40
N GLU A 88 5.95 30.64 9.33
CA GLU A 88 5.50 31.97 8.90
C GLU A 88 4.97 31.96 7.47
N VAL A 89 5.65 31.28 6.55
CA VAL A 89 5.29 31.25 5.12
C VAL A 89 4.18 30.25 4.81
N LEU A 90 4.23 29.05 5.37
CA LEU A 90 3.36 27.94 5.00
C LEU A 90 2.25 27.62 6.01
N GLY A 91 2.39 28.05 7.28
CA GLY A 91 1.58 27.55 8.39
C GLY A 91 0.09 27.79 8.19
N GLU A 92 -0.34 29.01 8.02
CA GLU A 92 -1.75 29.38 7.87
C GLU A 92 -2.39 28.70 6.64
N ARG A 93 -1.68 28.70 5.51
CA ARG A 93 -2.18 28.11 4.26
C ARG A 93 -2.25 26.59 4.30
N SER A 94 -1.27 25.95 4.93
CA SER A 94 -1.28 24.47 5.10
C SER A 94 -2.45 24.02 5.97
N VAL A 95 -2.72 24.73 7.07
CA VAL A 95 -3.85 24.44 7.96
C VAL A 95 -5.17 24.70 7.26
N ALA A 96 -5.33 25.82 6.55
CA ALA A 96 -6.55 26.12 5.81
C ALA A 96 -6.83 25.08 4.71
N PHE A 97 -5.80 24.64 4.01
CA PHE A 97 -5.94 23.53 3.03
C PHE A 97 -6.36 22.21 3.70
N ALA A 98 -5.76 21.87 4.84
CA ALA A 98 -6.12 20.69 5.60
C ALA A 98 -7.59 20.74 6.09
N ASP A 99 -8.09 21.90 6.51
CA ASP A 99 -9.49 22.09 6.92
C ASP A 99 -10.47 21.86 5.74
N GLU A 100 -10.13 22.37 4.57
CA GLU A 100 -10.93 22.12 3.37
C GLU A 100 -10.92 20.64 2.99
N LEU A 101 -9.75 20.00 3.01
CA LEU A 101 -9.64 18.58 2.71
C LEU A 101 -10.45 17.72 3.69
N ARG A 102 -10.42 18.04 4.98
CA ARG A 102 -11.27 17.38 5.99
C ARG A 102 -12.75 17.50 5.67
N THR A 103 -13.20 18.69 5.27
CA THR A 103 -14.60 18.90 4.87
C THR A 103 -14.98 18.04 3.67
N ILE A 104 -14.13 17.94 2.67
CA ILE A 104 -14.34 17.08 1.49
C ILE A 104 -14.41 15.59 1.91
N LEU A 105 -13.53 15.17 2.79
CA LEU A 105 -13.44 13.78 3.28
C LEU A 105 -14.58 13.41 4.26
N GLY A 106 -15.40 14.39 4.70
CA GLY A 106 -16.56 14.14 5.55
C GLY A 106 -16.30 14.23 7.04
N TYR A 107 -15.15 14.76 7.44
CA TYR A 107 -14.89 15.00 8.86
C TYR A 107 -15.63 16.25 9.33
N THR A 108 -16.35 16.10 10.43
CA THR A 108 -16.92 17.23 11.15
C THR A 108 -15.92 17.65 12.23
N VAL A 109 -15.55 18.91 12.23
CA VAL A 109 -14.77 19.48 13.33
C VAL A 109 -15.69 19.50 14.54
N ASP A 110 -15.34 18.76 15.59
CA ASP A 110 -15.98 18.99 16.88
C ASP A 110 -15.51 20.35 17.40
N THR A 111 -16.35 21.36 17.25
CA THR A 111 -16.06 22.73 17.67
C THR A 111 -16.05 22.89 19.19
N GLY A 112 -16.29 21.82 19.94
CA GLY A 112 -16.31 21.80 21.40
C GLY A 112 -14.98 21.50 22.05
N ASP A 113 -14.05 20.84 21.35
CA ASP A 113 -12.75 20.45 21.88
C ASP A 113 -11.62 20.86 20.93
N GLU A 114 -11.05 22.01 21.15
CA GLU A 114 -9.60 22.16 21.01
C GLU A 114 -8.99 20.95 21.67
N ALA A 115 -8.16 20.18 20.98
CA ALA A 115 -7.61 18.88 21.36
C ALA A 115 -7.57 18.70 22.87
N ALA A 116 -8.43 17.83 23.41
CA ALA A 116 -8.60 17.74 24.86
C ALA A 116 -7.23 17.57 25.51
N PRO A 117 -6.73 18.57 26.24
CA PRO A 117 -5.37 18.53 26.77
C PRO A 117 -5.24 17.26 27.61
N GLY A 118 -4.25 16.45 27.32
CA GLY A 118 -3.85 15.34 28.16
C GLY A 118 -4.42 13.97 27.84
N ARG A 119 -5.28 13.77 26.83
CA ARG A 119 -5.78 12.41 26.52
C ARG A 119 -4.66 11.46 26.04
N TRP A 120 -3.69 11.99 25.29
CA TRP A 120 -2.56 11.23 24.75
C TRP A 120 -1.23 11.62 25.37
N ASP A 121 -1.24 12.28 26.55
CA ASP A 121 -0.05 12.88 27.15
C ASP A 121 0.68 13.88 26.22
N VAL A 122 -0.03 14.39 25.22
CA VAL A 122 0.47 15.35 24.23
C VAL A 122 -0.38 16.61 24.32
N THR A 123 0.26 17.75 24.57
CA THR A 123 -0.37 19.07 24.58
C THR A 123 0.09 19.86 23.37
N THR A 124 -0.84 20.47 22.66
CA THR A 124 -0.55 21.30 21.50
C THR A 124 -1.55 22.43 21.38
N THR A 125 -1.08 23.58 20.88
CA THR A 125 -1.92 24.75 20.60
C THR A 125 -2.49 24.75 19.18
N GLY A 126 -2.24 23.69 18.37
CA GLY A 126 -2.66 23.78 17.00
C GLY A 126 -2.69 22.55 16.11
N PRO A 127 -1.57 21.84 15.85
CA PRO A 127 -1.52 20.94 14.71
C PRO A 127 -2.21 19.58 14.90
N LEU A 128 -2.45 19.18 16.15
CA LEU A 128 -3.07 17.88 16.45
C LEU A 128 -4.54 18.05 16.74
N ARG A 129 -5.38 17.38 15.97
CA ARG A 129 -6.81 17.43 16.13
C ARG A 129 -7.42 16.05 16.29
N ARG A 130 -8.43 15.97 17.13
CA ARG A 130 -9.29 14.83 17.29
C ARG A 130 -10.55 15.05 16.47
N PHE A 131 -10.98 14.05 15.73
CA PHE A 131 -12.19 14.12 14.93
C PHE A 131 -13.17 13.06 15.34
N ALA A 132 -14.40 13.52 15.67
CA ALA A 132 -15.57 12.66 15.70
C ALA A 132 -16.24 12.69 14.32
N THR A 133 -16.87 11.60 13.94
CA THR A 133 -17.68 11.52 12.74
C THR A 133 -19.06 11.01 13.12
N ARG A 134 -20.10 11.64 12.53
CA ARG A 134 -21.51 11.24 12.73
C ARG A 134 -21.95 11.13 14.19
N GLY A 135 -21.46 12.01 15.07
CA GLY A 135 -21.90 12.08 16.47
C GLY A 135 -21.36 10.98 17.37
N VAL A 136 -20.29 10.31 16.98
CA VAL A 136 -19.58 9.38 17.86
C VAL A 136 -18.58 10.17 18.69
N ASP A 137 -18.79 10.20 20.00
CA ASP A 137 -17.99 10.98 20.96
C ASP A 137 -16.51 10.55 21.04
N GLU A 138 -16.18 9.38 20.48
CA GLU A 138 -14.83 8.81 20.50
C GLU A 138 -14.41 8.26 19.15
N ALA A 139 -13.95 9.15 18.25
CA ALA A 139 -13.29 8.66 17.04
C ALA A 139 -11.91 8.08 17.41
N PRO A 140 -11.60 6.85 16.96
CA PRO A 140 -10.28 6.24 17.20
C PRO A 140 -9.20 6.82 16.27
N LEU A 141 -9.31 8.09 15.90
CA LEU A 141 -8.54 8.78 14.88
C LEU A 141 -7.94 10.07 15.42
N ALA A 142 -6.64 10.24 15.23
CA ALA A 142 -5.96 11.52 15.39
C ALA A 142 -5.46 12.03 14.03
N MET A 143 -5.64 13.32 13.77
CA MET A 143 -5.11 14.00 12.60
C MET A 143 -4.08 15.03 13.01
N LEU A 144 -2.93 14.99 12.34
CA LEU A 144 -1.83 15.91 12.51
C LEU A 144 -1.73 16.78 11.25
N ASP A 145 -1.91 18.09 11.45
CA ASP A 145 -1.60 19.08 10.40
C ASP A 145 -0.09 19.26 10.34
N ALA A 146 0.46 19.21 9.14
CA ALA A 146 1.86 19.46 8.87
C ALA A 146 2.04 20.51 7.77
N LEU A 147 3.19 21.16 7.74
CA LEU A 147 3.53 22.11 6.69
C LEU A 147 3.70 21.38 5.36
N ALA A 148 3.28 22.02 4.28
CA ALA A 148 3.47 21.48 2.93
C ALA A 148 4.95 21.25 2.63
N ALA A 149 5.22 20.15 1.90
CA ALA A 149 6.55 19.73 1.48
C ALA A 149 6.51 19.22 0.04
N ASP A 150 7.67 19.22 -0.64
CA ASP A 150 7.80 18.74 -2.01
C ASP A 150 7.91 17.21 -2.09
N ASP A 151 8.43 16.58 -1.03
CA ASP A 151 8.57 15.13 -0.90
C ASP A 151 7.99 14.66 0.44
N VAL A 152 7.35 13.49 0.43
CA VAL A 152 6.85 12.85 1.64
C VAL A 152 7.97 12.51 2.62
N GLN A 153 9.17 12.22 2.12
CA GLN A 153 10.34 11.95 2.95
C GLN A 153 10.75 13.18 3.77
N ASP A 154 10.53 14.39 3.27
CA ASP A 154 10.78 15.62 4.01
C ASP A 154 9.81 15.76 5.19
N VAL A 155 8.52 15.44 4.98
CA VAL A 155 7.50 15.42 6.04
C VAL A 155 7.86 14.44 7.15
N LEU A 156 8.35 13.26 6.77
CA LEU A 156 8.70 12.17 7.66
C LEU A 156 10.18 12.20 8.11
N ALA A 157 10.93 13.26 7.76
CA ALA A 157 12.32 13.40 8.16
C ALA A 157 12.47 13.63 9.68
N LYS A 158 13.51 13.02 10.23
CA LYS A 158 13.83 13.17 11.67
C LYS A 158 14.42 14.54 12.04
N GLN A 159 14.81 15.35 11.06
CA GLN A 159 15.62 16.56 11.26
C GLN A 159 14.89 17.88 10.97
N ALA A 160 13.75 17.86 10.31
CA ALA A 160 13.08 19.10 9.86
C ALA A 160 11.73 19.29 10.54
N GLY A 161 11.52 20.47 11.12
CA GLY A 161 10.25 20.88 11.68
C GLY A 161 9.22 21.16 10.58
N HIS A 162 8.37 20.20 10.28
CA HIS A 162 7.20 20.40 9.44
C HIS A 162 5.91 20.56 10.27
N LEU A 163 6.04 20.91 11.56
CA LEU A 163 4.91 21.19 12.44
C LEU A 163 4.55 22.67 12.37
N PRO A 164 3.28 23.02 12.14
CA PRO A 164 2.83 24.42 12.09
C PRO A 164 2.82 25.11 13.46
N ALA A 165 2.89 24.35 14.55
CA ALA A 165 2.99 24.85 15.93
C ALA A 165 3.79 23.88 16.79
N ASP A 166 4.12 24.32 18.01
CA ASP A 166 4.83 23.47 18.98
C ASP A 166 3.90 22.37 19.51
N VAL A 167 4.47 21.19 19.72
CA VAL A 167 3.81 20.04 20.31
C VAL A 167 4.63 19.65 21.54
N ILE A 168 4.00 19.55 22.70
CA ILE A 168 4.66 19.26 23.96
C ILE A 168 4.14 17.93 24.48
N LEU A 169 5.05 17.02 24.77
CA LEU A 169 4.76 15.75 25.43
C LEU A 169 4.92 15.94 26.94
N ALA A 170 3.96 15.42 27.71
CA ALA A 170 3.97 15.40 29.16
C ALA A 170 4.18 16.80 29.81
N GLU A 171 3.49 17.84 29.28
CA GLU A 171 3.60 19.21 29.73
C GLU A 171 3.41 19.34 31.26
N GLY A 172 4.30 20.10 31.90
CA GLY A 172 4.25 20.35 33.32
C GLY A 172 4.77 19.20 34.19
N THR A 173 5.37 18.18 33.60
CA THR A 173 6.02 17.05 34.32
C THR A 173 7.54 17.10 34.21
N GLU A 174 8.25 16.25 34.95
CA GLU A 174 9.73 16.13 34.85
C GLU A 174 10.16 15.53 33.49
N ASP A 175 9.24 14.89 32.78
CA ASP A 175 9.46 14.25 31.46
C ASP A 175 9.00 15.12 30.29
N GLU A 176 8.76 16.41 30.50
CA GLU A 176 8.34 17.34 29.46
C GLU A 176 9.33 17.39 28.28
N GLN A 177 8.83 17.18 27.09
CA GLN A 177 9.60 17.24 25.86
C GLN A 177 8.87 18.03 24.76
N CYS A 178 9.60 18.93 24.11
CA CYS A 178 9.12 19.59 22.90
C CYS A 178 9.37 18.66 21.68
N LEU A 179 8.30 18.27 21.02
CA LEU A 179 8.33 17.45 19.80
C LEU A 179 8.43 18.38 18.58
N THR A 180 9.47 18.22 17.80
CA THR A 180 9.81 19.15 16.71
C THR A 180 9.57 18.55 15.32
N THR A 181 9.27 17.25 15.24
CA THR A 181 9.06 16.56 13.96
C THR A 181 7.79 15.73 13.95
N VAL A 182 7.20 15.55 12.78
CA VAL A 182 6.02 14.71 12.57
C VAL A 182 6.24 13.28 13.09
N PRO A 183 7.36 12.59 12.80
CA PRO A 183 7.60 11.24 13.34
C PRO A 183 7.65 11.17 14.87
N GLN A 184 8.16 12.21 15.55
CA GLN A 184 8.16 12.26 17.02
C GLN A 184 6.73 12.30 17.57
N VAL A 185 5.85 13.14 16.97
CA VAL A 185 4.45 13.24 17.38
C VAL A 185 3.71 11.93 17.13
N LEU A 186 3.86 11.33 15.95
CA LEU A 186 3.23 10.05 15.64
C LEU A 186 3.70 8.94 16.60
N SER A 187 4.99 8.92 16.93
CA SER A 187 5.54 7.94 17.87
C SER A 187 5.03 8.14 19.30
N ALA A 188 4.92 9.39 19.75
CA ALA A 188 4.35 9.69 21.06
C ALA A 188 2.88 9.27 21.15
N LEU A 189 2.08 9.54 20.10
CA LEU A 189 0.69 9.12 20.02
C LEU A 189 0.55 7.59 19.99
N ALA A 190 1.40 6.91 19.23
CA ALA A 190 1.34 5.46 19.07
C ALA A 190 1.62 4.68 20.37
N ILE A 191 2.43 5.25 21.28
CA ILE A 191 2.76 4.62 22.58
C ILE A 191 1.93 5.15 23.75
N SER A 192 1.04 6.13 23.52
CA SER A 192 0.22 6.69 24.58
C SER A 192 -0.77 5.65 25.14
N LYS A 193 -1.21 5.82 26.38
CA LYS A 193 -2.10 4.88 27.06
C LYS A 193 -3.43 4.65 26.33
N ASP A 194 -3.98 5.72 25.76
CA ASP A 194 -5.22 5.70 24.99
C ASP A 194 -4.91 6.01 23.50
N ALA A 195 -3.91 5.31 22.95
CA ALA A 195 -3.46 5.54 21.59
C ALA A 195 -4.62 5.49 20.59
N PRO A 196 -4.70 6.46 19.65
CA PRO A 196 -5.69 6.39 18.58
C PRO A 196 -5.42 5.17 17.70
N GLU A 197 -6.46 4.50 17.23
CA GLU A 197 -6.28 3.33 16.35
C GLU A 197 -5.62 3.74 15.03
N PHE A 198 -6.04 4.88 14.47
CA PHE A 198 -5.51 5.43 13.21
C PHE A 198 -4.93 6.82 13.41
N LEU A 199 -3.92 7.12 12.59
CA LEU A 199 -3.19 8.36 12.54
C LEU A 199 -3.14 8.87 11.10
N ILE A 200 -3.57 10.11 10.86
CA ILE A 200 -3.45 10.78 9.56
C ILE A 200 -2.56 12.01 9.72
N VAL A 201 -1.64 12.19 8.79
CA VAL A 201 -0.88 13.44 8.60
C VAL A 201 -1.35 14.10 7.32
N LEU A 202 -1.71 15.38 7.39
CA LEU A 202 -2.06 16.20 6.23
C LEU A 202 -0.96 17.23 6.02
N ALA A 203 -0.19 17.08 4.95
CA ALA A 203 0.98 17.92 4.64
C ALA A 203 0.89 18.49 3.22
N GLY A 204 -0.07 19.36 2.98
CA GLY A 204 -0.33 19.92 1.67
C GLY A 204 -0.59 18.86 0.61
N ARG A 205 0.38 18.64 -0.28
CA ARG A 205 0.32 17.65 -1.35
C ARG A 205 0.16 16.20 -0.83
N PHE A 206 0.70 15.88 0.35
CA PHE A 206 0.72 14.52 0.85
C PHE A 206 -0.25 14.30 2.01
N ALA A 207 -0.96 13.18 1.96
CA ALA A 207 -1.64 12.62 3.11
C ALA A 207 -1.00 11.26 3.44
N VAL A 208 -0.65 11.07 4.71
CA VAL A 208 -0.09 9.82 5.22
C VAL A 208 -1.07 9.20 6.21
N LEU A 209 -1.44 7.94 5.99
CA LEU A 209 -2.31 7.19 6.87
C LEU A 209 -1.55 6.01 7.47
N THR A 210 -1.61 5.85 8.78
CA THR A 210 -1.04 4.71 9.49
C THR A 210 -1.92 4.35 10.71
N SER A 211 -1.52 3.33 11.44
CA SER A 211 -2.12 2.98 12.74
C SER A 211 -1.05 3.02 13.85
N SER A 212 -1.50 3.20 15.08
CA SER A 212 -0.59 3.20 16.23
C SER A 212 0.21 1.89 16.35
N GLN A 213 -0.35 0.77 15.89
CA GLN A 213 0.32 -0.53 15.93
C GLN A 213 1.38 -0.69 14.82
N LEU A 214 1.15 -0.10 13.65
CA LEU A 214 1.98 -0.30 12.47
C LEU A 214 3.00 0.81 12.24
N TRP A 215 2.76 2.02 12.78
CA TRP A 215 3.71 3.12 12.72
C TRP A 215 5.11 2.76 13.23
N PRO A 216 5.28 2.09 14.41
CA PRO A 216 6.61 1.71 14.90
C PRO A 216 7.36 0.74 13.98
N GLN A 217 6.65 0.06 13.07
CA GLN A 217 7.21 -0.84 12.07
C GLN A 217 7.55 -0.12 10.75
N GLY A 218 7.34 1.20 10.66
CA GLY A 218 7.56 1.98 9.45
C GLY A 218 6.50 1.75 8.36
N ARG A 219 5.31 1.25 8.72
CA ARG A 219 4.25 0.88 7.79
C ARG A 219 3.20 1.97 7.70
N TYR A 220 2.94 2.44 6.49
CA TYR A 220 1.96 3.49 6.23
C TYR A 220 1.51 3.49 4.76
N LEU A 221 0.43 4.22 4.49
CA LEU A 221 -0.06 4.52 3.14
C LEU A 221 0.18 5.99 2.85
N VAL A 222 0.57 6.29 1.63
CA VAL A 222 0.75 7.65 1.12
C VAL A 222 -0.23 7.92 -0.02
N ALA A 223 -0.86 9.08 0.03
CA ALA A 223 -1.62 9.64 -1.09
C ALA A 223 -1.00 10.97 -1.54
N ASP A 224 -0.60 11.04 -2.81
CA ASP A 224 -0.24 12.28 -3.49
C ASP A 224 -1.51 12.94 -4.04
N LEU A 225 -2.07 13.82 -3.24
CA LEU A 225 -3.34 14.48 -3.51
C LEU A 225 -3.29 15.34 -4.77
N GLN A 226 -2.13 15.95 -5.06
CA GLN A 226 -1.95 16.76 -6.26
C GLN A 226 -2.01 15.89 -7.50
N THR A 227 -1.22 14.84 -7.57
CA THR A 227 -1.19 13.92 -8.71
C THR A 227 -2.55 13.28 -8.93
N ILE A 228 -3.24 12.84 -7.86
CA ILE A 228 -4.58 12.28 -7.94
C ILE A 228 -5.59 13.31 -8.48
N ALA A 229 -5.55 14.55 -7.96
CA ALA A 229 -6.46 15.60 -8.39
C ALA A 229 -6.21 16.05 -9.84
N GLU A 230 -4.96 16.11 -10.29
CA GLU A 230 -4.58 16.45 -11.66
C GLU A 230 -5.00 15.37 -12.66
N ARG A 231 -4.72 14.09 -12.36
CA ARG A 231 -5.10 12.95 -13.20
C ARG A 231 -6.62 12.75 -13.27
N ASN A 232 -7.30 13.02 -12.16
CA ASN A 232 -8.76 12.94 -12.04
C ASN A 232 -9.34 11.62 -12.58
N ASP A 233 -8.74 10.50 -12.22
CA ASP A 233 -9.24 9.17 -12.61
C ASP A 233 -10.50 8.81 -11.81
N LEU A 234 -11.66 9.18 -12.37
CA LEU A 234 -12.98 8.91 -11.82
C LEU A 234 -13.57 7.57 -12.25
N LYS A 235 -12.79 6.69 -12.89
CA LYS A 235 -13.23 5.34 -13.22
C LYS A 235 -13.60 4.58 -11.95
N ARG A 236 -14.48 3.60 -12.11
CA ARG A 236 -14.87 2.72 -11.00
C ARG A 236 -13.65 1.96 -10.45
N GLY A 237 -13.30 2.20 -9.19
CA GLY A 237 -12.09 1.69 -8.57
C GLY A 237 -10.81 2.42 -9.01
N GLY A 238 -10.92 3.59 -9.65
CA GLY A 238 -9.79 4.45 -10.03
C GLY A 238 -9.13 5.16 -8.85
N GLU A 239 -8.08 5.94 -9.14
CA GLU A 239 -7.24 6.59 -8.11
C GLU A 239 -8.04 7.48 -7.16
N VAL A 240 -8.99 8.27 -7.68
CA VAL A 240 -9.82 9.16 -6.85
C VAL A 240 -10.70 8.36 -5.89
N GLU A 241 -11.39 7.31 -6.37
CA GLU A 241 -12.24 6.50 -5.51
C GLU A 241 -11.43 5.75 -4.44
N ARG A 242 -10.25 5.25 -4.79
CA ARG A 242 -9.33 4.57 -3.86
C ARG A 242 -8.78 5.52 -2.80
N MET A 243 -8.38 6.72 -3.17
CA MET A 243 -7.92 7.76 -2.23
C MET A 243 -9.03 8.16 -1.27
N LEU A 244 -10.24 8.40 -1.79
CA LEU A 244 -11.38 8.74 -0.95
C LEU A 244 -11.78 7.59 -0.01
N ALA A 245 -11.76 6.34 -0.50
CA ALA A 245 -11.98 5.17 0.35
C ALA A 245 -10.89 5.02 1.42
N ALA A 246 -9.64 5.40 1.11
CA ALA A 246 -8.56 5.35 2.09
C ALA A 246 -8.69 6.41 3.19
N LEU A 247 -9.09 7.63 2.85
CA LEU A 247 -8.95 8.78 3.73
C LEU A 247 -10.27 9.34 4.27
N SER A 248 -11.45 8.89 3.79
CA SER A 248 -12.72 9.46 4.21
C SER A 248 -13.08 9.10 5.66
N ALA A 249 -13.91 9.95 6.25
CA ALA A 249 -14.47 9.73 7.57
C ALA A 249 -15.23 8.38 7.66
N ASP A 250 -15.93 7.99 6.60
CA ASP A 250 -16.69 6.74 6.55
C ASP A 250 -15.82 5.48 6.64
N SER A 251 -14.52 5.61 6.34
CA SER A 251 -13.56 4.50 6.38
C SER A 251 -12.83 4.38 7.73
N LEU A 252 -12.73 5.47 8.47
CA LEU A 252 -11.90 5.59 9.66
C LEU A 252 -12.69 5.81 10.95
N ALA A 253 -14.01 6.07 10.82
CA ALA A 253 -14.92 6.11 11.96
C ALA A 253 -15.71 4.81 12.09
N PRO A 254 -16.14 4.46 13.32
CA PRO A 254 -17.05 3.36 13.54
C PRO A 254 -18.38 3.60 12.82
N ASP A 255 -18.90 2.56 12.18
CA ASP A 255 -20.25 2.53 11.65
C ASP A 255 -21.31 2.33 12.77
N ALA A 256 -22.58 2.20 12.40
CA ALA A 256 -23.68 1.95 13.34
C ALA A 256 -23.51 0.64 14.16
N ASN A 257 -22.67 -0.29 13.70
CA ASN A 257 -22.33 -1.55 14.37
C ASN A 257 -20.98 -1.48 15.11
N SER A 258 -20.41 -0.30 15.28
CA SER A 258 -19.08 -0.07 15.87
C SER A 258 -17.94 -0.74 15.10
N GLN A 259 -18.11 -0.95 13.79
CA GLN A 259 -17.09 -1.50 12.92
C GLN A 259 -16.41 -0.41 12.11
N ILE A 260 -15.09 -0.48 11.99
CA ILE A 260 -14.28 0.44 11.20
C ILE A 260 -13.91 -0.26 9.89
N TRP A 261 -14.17 0.40 8.77
CA TRP A 261 -13.89 -0.13 7.45
C TRP A 261 -12.42 -0.56 7.28
N TRP A 262 -11.50 0.26 7.79
CA TRP A 262 -10.06 -0.03 7.71
C TRP A 262 -9.64 -1.24 8.55
N THR A 263 -10.20 -1.43 9.74
CA THR A 263 -9.92 -2.61 10.57
C THR A 263 -10.30 -3.89 9.83
N GLY A 264 -11.47 -3.90 9.19
CA GLY A 264 -11.87 -5.00 8.31
C GLY A 264 -10.99 -5.16 7.07
N THR A 265 -10.50 -4.06 6.49
CA THR A 265 -9.63 -4.07 5.31
C THR A 265 -8.25 -4.67 5.63
N VAL A 266 -7.65 -4.29 6.75
CA VAL A 266 -6.38 -4.84 7.22
C VAL A 266 -6.51 -6.35 7.50
N GLN A 267 -7.61 -6.76 8.16
CA GLN A 267 -7.84 -8.19 8.42
C GLN A 267 -8.00 -9.00 7.12
N GLU A 268 -8.79 -8.51 6.18
CA GLU A 268 -8.92 -9.16 4.86
C GLU A 268 -7.59 -9.23 4.10
N SER A 269 -6.74 -8.22 4.20
CA SER A 269 -5.41 -8.23 3.60
C SER A 269 -4.53 -9.31 4.20
N ILE A 270 -4.58 -9.50 5.52
CA ILE A 270 -3.85 -10.57 6.23
C ILE A 270 -4.38 -11.94 5.78
N ASP A 271 -5.69 -12.13 5.77
CA ASP A 271 -6.33 -13.40 5.37
C ASP A 271 -6.01 -13.73 3.90
N ASN A 272 -6.00 -12.73 3.03
CA ASN A 272 -5.61 -12.89 1.62
C ASN A 272 -4.13 -13.32 1.50
N ALA A 273 -3.22 -12.69 2.24
CA ALA A 273 -1.81 -13.05 2.23
C ALA A 273 -1.57 -14.49 2.74
N VAL A 274 -2.32 -14.92 3.75
CA VAL A 274 -2.29 -16.32 4.25
C VAL A 274 -2.84 -17.27 3.20
N GLY A 275 -3.98 -16.95 2.58
CA GLY A 275 -4.59 -17.77 1.52
C GLY A 275 -3.66 -17.96 0.31
N VAL A 276 -3.04 -16.87 -0.17
CA VAL A 276 -2.05 -16.94 -1.25
C VAL A 276 -0.85 -17.83 -0.87
N SER A 277 -0.42 -17.78 0.40
CA SER A 277 0.68 -18.64 0.88
C SER A 277 0.30 -20.12 0.94
N GLU A 278 -0.94 -20.45 1.26
CA GLU A 278 -1.47 -21.81 1.25
C GLU A 278 -1.61 -22.34 -0.17
N ASP A 279 -2.22 -21.58 -1.06
CA ASP A 279 -2.36 -21.92 -2.49
C ASP A 279 -0.99 -22.14 -3.15
N LEU A 280 -0.01 -21.29 -2.84
CA LEU A 280 1.36 -21.44 -3.33
C LEU A 280 1.99 -22.73 -2.81
N ARG A 281 1.81 -23.05 -1.53
CA ARG A 281 2.33 -24.29 -0.92
C ARG A 281 1.73 -25.53 -1.58
N ASP A 282 0.42 -25.53 -1.81
CA ASP A 282 -0.28 -26.61 -2.47
C ASP A 282 0.14 -26.74 -3.94
N GLY A 283 0.27 -25.63 -4.66
CA GLY A 283 0.79 -25.61 -6.03
C GLY A 283 2.24 -26.11 -6.14
N VAL A 284 3.11 -25.77 -5.17
CA VAL A 284 4.48 -26.31 -5.09
C VAL A 284 4.45 -27.81 -4.86
N ARG A 285 3.60 -28.31 -3.95
CA ARG A 285 3.46 -29.75 -3.68
C ARG A 285 2.99 -30.50 -4.93
N GLU A 286 1.93 -30.02 -5.57
CA GLU A 286 1.40 -30.61 -6.80
C GLU A 286 2.44 -30.62 -7.92
N SER A 287 3.19 -29.53 -8.08
CA SER A 287 4.27 -29.44 -9.08
C SER A 287 5.38 -30.47 -8.82
N ILE A 288 5.76 -30.69 -7.56
CA ILE A 288 6.73 -31.71 -7.18
C ILE A 288 6.20 -33.12 -7.56
N GLU A 289 4.94 -33.38 -7.26
CA GLU A 289 4.28 -34.68 -7.59
C GLU A 289 4.23 -34.89 -9.11
N ILE A 290 3.88 -33.91 -9.90
CA ILE A 290 3.87 -33.93 -11.36
C ILE A 290 5.26 -34.30 -11.91
N ILE A 291 6.30 -33.58 -11.45
CA ILE A 291 7.67 -33.83 -11.91
C ILE A 291 8.15 -35.23 -11.52
N ALA A 292 7.91 -35.63 -10.26
CA ALA A 292 8.32 -36.94 -9.76
C ALA A 292 7.61 -38.08 -10.51
N ASN A 293 6.31 -37.97 -10.73
CA ASN A 293 5.52 -38.96 -11.46
C ASN A 293 5.98 -39.07 -12.92
N GLU A 294 6.32 -37.93 -13.55
CA GLU A 294 6.85 -37.96 -14.93
C GLU A 294 8.21 -38.67 -15.00
N VAL A 295 9.07 -38.50 -14.01
CA VAL A 295 10.35 -39.24 -13.93
C VAL A 295 10.09 -40.75 -13.79
N ILE A 296 9.15 -41.16 -12.95
CA ILE A 296 8.78 -42.58 -12.78
C ILE A 296 8.24 -43.14 -14.08
N ARG A 297 7.28 -42.46 -14.72
CA ARG A 297 6.69 -42.87 -15.99
C ARG A 297 7.74 -43.04 -17.09
N ARG A 298 8.72 -42.13 -17.19
CA ARG A 298 9.80 -42.22 -18.18
C ARG A 298 10.79 -43.37 -17.88
N ARG A 299 11.00 -43.69 -16.60
CA ARG A 299 11.81 -44.86 -16.21
C ARG A 299 11.15 -46.17 -16.66
N GLU A 300 9.85 -46.30 -16.40
CA GLU A 300 9.05 -47.46 -16.81
C GLU A 300 9.05 -47.61 -18.34
N ALA A 301 8.84 -46.50 -19.08
CA ALA A 301 8.87 -46.50 -20.54
C ALA A 301 10.24 -46.92 -21.13
N LYS A 302 11.34 -46.78 -20.36
CA LYS A 302 12.68 -47.24 -20.72
C LYS A 302 13.00 -48.65 -20.23
N GLY A 303 12.03 -49.35 -19.62
CA GLY A 303 12.21 -50.68 -19.07
C GLY A 303 13.16 -50.76 -17.88
N LEU A 304 13.35 -49.65 -17.15
CA LEU A 304 14.16 -49.64 -15.93
C LEU A 304 13.35 -50.16 -14.75
N ASP A 305 14.04 -50.77 -13.79
CA ASP A 305 13.40 -51.29 -12.57
C ASP A 305 12.62 -50.18 -11.83
N PRO A 306 11.52 -50.52 -11.14
CA PRO A 306 10.77 -49.61 -10.29
C PRO A 306 11.70 -48.90 -9.31
N LEU A 307 11.38 -47.62 -9.03
CA LEU A 307 12.18 -46.84 -8.11
C LEU A 307 12.07 -47.44 -6.69
N PRO A 308 13.20 -47.79 -6.03
CA PRO A 308 13.17 -48.25 -4.65
C PRO A 308 12.54 -47.19 -3.70
N GLN A 309 11.86 -47.67 -2.65
CA GLN A 309 11.14 -46.77 -1.72
C GLN A 309 12.06 -45.76 -1.02
N ASP A 310 13.29 -46.12 -0.74
CA ASP A 310 14.32 -45.26 -0.17
C ASP A 310 14.76 -44.11 -1.12
N GLN A 311 14.49 -44.23 -2.40
CA GLN A 311 14.77 -43.21 -3.42
C GLN A 311 13.61 -42.23 -3.64
N ALA A 312 12.46 -42.43 -3.00
CA ALA A 312 11.32 -41.50 -3.13
C ALA A 312 11.63 -40.12 -2.58
N GLN A 313 12.25 -40.04 -1.40
CA GLN A 313 12.62 -38.75 -0.79
C GLN A 313 13.72 -38.02 -1.59
N PRO A 314 14.81 -38.66 -2.02
CA PRO A 314 15.76 -38.07 -2.97
C PRO A 314 15.11 -37.54 -4.25
N LEU A 315 14.16 -38.30 -4.85
CA LEU A 315 13.45 -37.85 -6.05
C LEU A 315 12.61 -36.57 -5.78
N ALA A 316 11.85 -36.56 -4.68
CA ALA A 316 11.08 -35.39 -4.29
C ALA A 316 11.98 -34.14 -4.10
N LEU A 317 13.14 -34.32 -3.45
CA LEU A 317 14.11 -33.25 -3.26
C LEU A 317 14.70 -32.74 -4.59
N GLN A 318 14.98 -33.62 -5.54
CA GLN A 318 15.46 -33.21 -6.87
C GLN A 318 14.36 -32.53 -7.67
N SER A 319 13.11 -32.95 -7.57
CA SER A 319 11.96 -32.30 -8.18
C SER A 319 11.74 -30.90 -7.63
N LEU A 320 11.84 -30.74 -6.31
CA LEU A 320 11.79 -29.43 -5.66
C LEU A 320 12.92 -28.50 -6.13
N ARG A 321 14.16 -28.99 -6.22
CA ARG A 321 15.28 -28.19 -6.72
C ARG A 321 15.09 -27.76 -8.17
N TYR A 322 14.53 -28.63 -9.00
CA TYR A 322 14.21 -28.29 -10.38
C TYR A 322 13.13 -27.24 -10.47
N LEU A 323 12.07 -27.37 -9.67
CA LEU A 323 11.00 -26.37 -9.59
C LEU A 323 11.54 -25.01 -9.13
N TYR A 324 12.36 -24.95 -8.08
CA TYR A 324 12.96 -23.70 -7.63
C TYR A 324 13.82 -23.01 -8.68
N ARG A 325 14.54 -23.75 -9.51
CA ARG A 325 15.29 -23.16 -10.63
C ARG A 325 14.36 -22.48 -11.63
N ILE A 326 13.21 -23.10 -11.94
CA ILE A 326 12.22 -22.50 -12.83
C ILE A 326 11.63 -21.24 -12.21
N LEU A 327 11.19 -21.33 -10.95
CA LEU A 327 10.61 -20.19 -10.22
C LEU A 327 11.60 -19.03 -10.12
N PHE A 328 12.87 -19.31 -9.87
CA PHE A 328 13.91 -18.28 -9.83
C PHE A 328 14.06 -17.59 -11.18
N LEU A 329 14.03 -18.32 -12.29
CA LEU A 329 14.10 -17.73 -13.63
C LEU A 329 12.89 -16.86 -13.95
N LEU A 330 11.70 -17.35 -13.62
CA LEU A 330 10.46 -16.58 -13.79
C LEU A 330 10.48 -15.29 -12.98
N TYR A 331 10.95 -15.36 -11.74
CA TYR A 331 11.13 -14.18 -10.88
C TYR A 331 12.17 -13.20 -11.44
N ALA A 332 13.32 -13.71 -11.89
CA ALA A 332 14.39 -12.88 -12.45
C ALA A 332 13.97 -12.21 -13.77
N GLU A 333 13.11 -12.84 -14.58
CA GLU A 333 12.53 -12.22 -15.78
C GLU A 333 11.49 -11.14 -15.42
N ALA A 334 10.68 -11.38 -14.37
CA ALA A 334 9.68 -10.44 -13.91
C ALA A 334 10.29 -9.22 -13.20
N SER A 335 11.54 -9.32 -12.74
CA SER A 335 12.26 -8.29 -11.97
C SER A 335 13.58 -7.89 -12.67
N PRO A 336 13.51 -7.15 -13.78
CA PRO A 336 14.69 -6.76 -14.56
C PRO A 336 15.73 -5.95 -13.78
N GLU A 337 15.29 -5.24 -12.75
CA GLU A 337 16.11 -4.44 -11.84
C GLU A 337 17.16 -5.28 -11.07
N LEU A 338 16.94 -6.57 -10.92
CA LEU A 338 17.91 -7.48 -10.29
C LEU A 338 19.18 -7.67 -11.14
N GLY A 339 19.11 -7.38 -12.44
CA GLY A 339 20.25 -7.50 -13.36
C GLY A 339 20.80 -8.93 -13.50
N VAL A 340 20.01 -9.95 -13.14
CA VAL A 340 20.42 -11.36 -13.19
C VAL A 340 20.36 -11.92 -14.60
N LEU A 341 19.37 -11.50 -15.38
CA LEU A 341 19.13 -11.94 -16.75
C LEU A 341 19.13 -10.75 -17.70
N PRO A 342 19.65 -10.90 -18.94
CA PRO A 342 19.68 -9.81 -19.91
C PRO A 342 18.32 -9.61 -20.59
N THR A 343 17.29 -9.34 -19.80
CA THR A 343 15.89 -9.24 -20.24
C THR A 343 15.67 -8.13 -21.29
N GLY A 344 16.55 -7.13 -21.34
CA GLY A 344 16.53 -6.08 -22.37
C GLY A 344 17.13 -6.46 -23.72
N ALA A 345 17.80 -7.63 -23.85
CA ALA A 345 18.42 -8.07 -25.07
C ALA A 345 17.43 -8.82 -25.98
N PRO A 346 17.25 -8.39 -27.26
CA PRO A 346 16.32 -9.05 -28.17
C PRO A 346 16.62 -10.54 -28.41
N GLU A 347 17.87 -10.92 -28.40
CA GLU A 347 18.33 -12.30 -28.57
C GLU A 347 17.92 -13.17 -27.40
N TYR A 348 17.95 -12.64 -26.18
CA TYR A 348 17.46 -13.32 -24.99
C TYR A 348 15.95 -13.53 -25.07
N GLN A 349 15.18 -12.50 -25.36
CA GLN A 349 13.74 -12.57 -25.47
C GLN A 349 13.28 -13.58 -26.54
N ALA A 350 13.91 -13.55 -27.71
CA ALA A 350 13.54 -14.40 -28.83
C ALA A 350 13.99 -15.89 -28.65
N GLY A 351 15.12 -16.10 -27.98
CA GLY A 351 15.78 -17.41 -27.93
C GLY A 351 15.75 -18.14 -26.61
N TYR A 352 15.76 -17.44 -25.49
CA TYR A 352 16.03 -18.01 -24.17
C TYR A 352 14.98 -17.73 -23.11
N SER A 353 14.13 -16.70 -23.27
CA SER A 353 13.12 -16.31 -22.28
C SER A 353 12.22 -17.46 -21.86
N VAL A 354 11.99 -17.58 -20.54
CA VAL A 354 11.05 -18.55 -19.96
C VAL A 354 9.61 -18.17 -20.30
N ASP A 355 9.31 -16.88 -20.44
CA ASP A 355 7.98 -16.40 -20.85
C ASP A 355 7.59 -16.95 -22.23
N ARG A 356 8.53 -17.01 -23.18
CA ARG A 356 8.32 -17.68 -24.46
C ARG A 356 7.97 -19.17 -24.32
N LEU A 357 8.59 -19.85 -23.36
CA LEU A 357 8.27 -21.26 -23.08
C LEU A 357 6.87 -21.42 -22.48
N ARG A 358 6.41 -20.46 -21.66
CA ARG A 358 5.05 -20.42 -21.13
C ARG A 358 4.00 -20.38 -22.25
N ASP A 359 4.22 -19.56 -23.25
CA ASP A 359 3.30 -19.49 -24.40
C ASP A 359 3.21 -20.82 -25.15
N LEU A 360 4.30 -21.58 -25.19
CA LEU A 360 4.31 -22.91 -25.79
C LEU A 360 3.54 -23.96 -24.96
N THR A 361 3.55 -23.82 -23.62
CA THR A 361 2.81 -24.74 -22.75
C THR A 361 1.29 -24.55 -22.80
N GLN A 362 0.82 -23.39 -23.21
CA GLN A 362 -0.62 -23.10 -23.38
C GLN A 362 -1.23 -23.74 -24.62
N ARG A 363 -0.41 -24.31 -25.50
CA ARG A 363 -0.89 -25.00 -26.71
C ARG A 363 -1.10 -26.48 -26.41
N GLU A 364 -2.18 -27.05 -26.95
CA GLU A 364 -2.39 -28.49 -26.91
C GLU A 364 -1.21 -29.19 -27.56
N VAL A 365 -0.54 -30.07 -26.80
CA VAL A 365 0.57 -30.86 -27.29
C VAL A 365 -0.03 -32.14 -27.98
N PRO A 366 0.26 -32.34 -29.26
CA PRO A 366 -0.18 -33.55 -29.95
C PRO A 366 0.30 -34.84 -29.22
N LEU A 367 -0.50 -35.90 -29.24
CA LEU A 367 -0.22 -37.15 -28.51
C LEU A 367 1.12 -37.79 -28.91
N ASP A 368 1.55 -37.64 -30.15
CA ASP A 368 2.84 -38.12 -30.68
C ASP A 368 4.03 -37.27 -30.17
N ALA A 369 3.80 -36.00 -29.78
CA ALA A 369 4.80 -35.14 -29.19
C ALA A 369 4.87 -35.25 -27.65
N ALA A 370 4.00 -36.03 -26.99
CA ALA A 370 3.97 -36.18 -25.53
C ALA A 370 5.28 -36.77 -24.94
N HIS A 371 6.11 -37.43 -25.75
CA HIS A 371 7.43 -37.95 -25.37
C HIS A 371 8.57 -36.94 -25.63
N GLY A 372 8.28 -35.77 -26.18
CA GLY A 372 9.25 -34.76 -26.50
C GLY A 372 9.97 -34.21 -25.25
N THR A 373 11.20 -33.72 -25.44
CA THR A 373 12.04 -33.15 -24.38
C THR A 373 12.45 -31.70 -24.70
N TYR A 374 11.87 -31.11 -25.71
CA TYR A 374 12.34 -29.80 -26.21
C TYR A 374 12.23 -28.68 -25.16
N LEU A 375 11.16 -28.64 -24.37
CA LEU A 375 11.01 -27.66 -23.28
C LEU A 375 12.08 -27.87 -22.20
N TYR A 376 12.29 -29.13 -21.81
CA TYR A 376 13.35 -29.48 -20.85
C TYR A 376 14.73 -29.11 -21.40
N SER A 377 15.01 -29.39 -22.67
CA SER A 377 16.27 -29.07 -23.31
C SER A 377 16.50 -27.55 -23.38
N SER A 378 15.47 -26.77 -23.67
CA SER A 378 15.55 -25.30 -23.66
C SER A 378 15.88 -24.76 -22.28
N LEU A 379 15.21 -25.26 -21.24
CA LEU A 379 15.52 -24.88 -19.84
C LEU A 379 16.93 -25.29 -19.44
N GLN A 380 17.38 -26.48 -19.86
CA GLN A 380 18.74 -26.97 -19.55
C GLN A 380 19.82 -26.07 -20.17
N ILE A 381 19.63 -25.61 -21.41
CA ILE A 381 20.54 -24.66 -22.04
C ILE A 381 20.61 -23.37 -21.21
N LEU A 382 19.49 -22.85 -20.79
CA LEU A 382 19.44 -21.63 -19.97
C LEU A 382 20.13 -21.82 -18.60
N PHE A 383 19.87 -22.95 -17.93
CA PHE A 383 20.56 -23.29 -16.68
C PHE A 383 22.08 -23.41 -16.86
N ASP A 384 22.53 -24.00 -17.97
CA ASP A 384 23.96 -24.15 -18.27
C ASP A 384 24.62 -22.80 -18.55
N LEU A 385 23.94 -21.89 -19.25
CA LEU A 385 24.42 -20.52 -19.48
C LEU A 385 24.59 -19.74 -18.18
N ILE A 386 23.59 -19.78 -17.30
CA ILE A 386 23.64 -19.13 -16.00
C ILE A 386 24.74 -19.72 -15.11
N ASN A 387 24.90 -21.04 -15.11
CA ASN A 387 25.89 -21.71 -14.27
C ASN A 387 27.35 -21.45 -14.73
N ARG A 388 27.56 -21.23 -16.00
CA ARG A 388 28.91 -20.97 -16.55
C ARG A 388 29.28 -19.49 -16.52
N GLY A 389 28.29 -18.61 -16.40
CA GLY A 389 28.45 -17.17 -16.62
C GLY A 389 28.64 -16.85 -18.12
N HIS A 390 28.05 -15.77 -18.58
CA HIS A 390 28.22 -15.33 -19.98
C HIS A 390 28.74 -13.91 -20.01
#